data_60a56027e2b6447f648b1d4dd6d17375
#
_entry.id   60a56027e2b6447f648b1d4dd6d17375
#
_cell.length_a   1.000
_cell.length_b   1.000
_cell.length_c   1.000
_cell.angle_alpha   90.00
_cell.angle_beta   90.00
_cell.angle_gamma   90.00
#
_symmetry.space_group_name_H-M   'P 1'
#
loop_
_entity.id
_entity.type
_entity.pdbx_description
1 polymer ?
#
loop_
_entity_poly.entity_id
_entity_poly.type
_entity_poly.pdbx_seq_one_letter_code
_entity_poly.pdbx_strand_id
1 'polypeptide(L)'
;MNEDKREYIDLGSSSWVCTDGLGRNIDPEKYPGPRGRKAGIFYFIWHDHRPGQPVIDHTRSYYEGCIEKVKADSLTVPMGYLQYWAEPYFGYYRSDDPWVLRKHAAMLTEAGIDFIFLDVTNTLTYPETYNMIFRVWSEMRAEGSPTPDVMFITNTQAAETVMKLYDDLYGPGRYSDMWVYHDGKPLILMPEADVPKLPDHVRDFFTIRYSWAYTK
;
A
#
# COMPACT_ATOMS: atom_id res chain seq x y z
N MET A 1 -32.03 11.91 -26.67
CA MET A 1 -31.45 10.59 -26.32
C MET A 1 -31.21 10.61 -24.83
N ASN A 2 -32.03 9.85 -24.06
CA ASN A 2 -31.85 9.70 -22.64
C ASN A 2 -30.57 8.89 -22.44
N GLU A 3 -29.54 9.48 -21.85
CA GLU A 3 -28.42 8.73 -21.28
C GLU A 3 -28.99 7.91 -20.13
N ASP A 4 -29.02 6.63 -20.34
CA ASP A 4 -29.41 5.61 -19.37
C ASP A 4 -28.36 5.67 -18.23
N LYS A 5 -28.64 6.48 -17.20
CA LYS A 5 -27.88 6.49 -15.96
C LYS A 5 -28.13 5.14 -15.31
N ARG A 6 -27.28 4.16 -15.62
CA ARG A 6 -27.22 2.92 -14.84
C ARG A 6 -26.91 3.31 -13.39
N GLU A 7 -27.90 3.22 -12.54
CA GLU A 7 -27.73 3.32 -11.11
C GLU A 7 -26.78 2.19 -10.71
N TYR A 8 -25.58 2.56 -10.29
CA TYR A 8 -24.60 1.61 -9.77
C TYR A 8 -25.16 1.12 -8.42
N ILE A 9 -25.67 -0.10 -8.40
CA ILE A 9 -26.03 -0.77 -7.14
C ILE A 9 -24.70 -1.17 -6.52
N ASP A 10 -24.34 -0.54 -5.40
CA ASP A 10 -23.22 -0.96 -4.58
C ASP A 10 -23.52 -2.35 -3.99
N LEU A 11 -22.97 -3.38 -4.61
CA LEU A 11 -23.05 -4.76 -4.14
C LEU A 11 -21.89 -5.07 -3.16
N GLY A 12 -21.23 -4.06 -2.62
CA GLY A 12 -20.14 -4.21 -1.69
C GLY A 12 -20.50 -5.09 -0.50
N SER A 13 -19.51 -5.83 -0.01
CA SER A 13 -19.67 -6.74 1.13
C SER A 13 -20.16 -6.06 2.41
N SER A 14 -20.04 -4.74 2.51
CA SER A 14 -20.54 -3.93 3.60
C SER A 14 -22.05 -3.96 3.78
N SER A 15 -22.80 -4.34 2.73
CA SER A 15 -24.27 -4.48 2.75
C SER A 15 -24.76 -5.90 3.03
N TRP A 16 -23.84 -6.87 3.17
CA TRP A 16 -24.23 -8.26 3.31
C TRP A 16 -24.54 -8.61 4.77
N VAL A 17 -25.66 -9.30 4.95
CA VAL A 17 -26.00 -9.95 6.21
C VAL A 17 -25.37 -11.34 6.21
N CYS A 18 -24.57 -11.66 7.21
CA CYS A 18 -23.99 -13.00 7.32
C CYS A 18 -23.95 -13.49 8.77
N THR A 19 -23.89 -14.81 8.94
CA THR A 19 -23.63 -15.46 10.21
C THR A 19 -22.34 -16.25 10.10
N ASP A 20 -21.40 -16.02 11.00
CA ASP A 20 -20.13 -16.75 11.02
C ASP A 20 -20.25 -18.15 11.68
N GLY A 21 -19.17 -18.93 11.63
CA GLY A 21 -19.14 -20.27 12.22
C GLY A 21 -19.30 -20.32 13.75
N LEU A 22 -19.26 -19.18 14.44
CA LEU A 22 -19.53 -19.04 15.87
C LEU A 22 -20.95 -18.55 16.17
N GLY A 23 -21.81 -18.43 15.14
CA GLY A 23 -23.18 -17.97 15.28
C GLY A 23 -23.32 -16.45 15.46
N ARG A 24 -22.27 -15.65 15.20
CA ARG A 24 -22.35 -14.19 15.29
C ARG A 24 -22.96 -13.64 14.01
N ASN A 25 -24.00 -12.81 14.19
CA ASN A 25 -24.67 -12.14 13.08
C ASN A 25 -23.97 -10.81 12.79
N ILE A 26 -23.60 -10.59 11.51
CA ILE A 26 -23.20 -9.31 10.98
C ILE A 26 -24.40 -8.74 10.26
N ASP A 27 -24.90 -7.62 10.75
CA ASP A 27 -26.07 -6.92 10.25
C ASP A 27 -25.67 -5.46 10.00
N PRO A 28 -25.61 -4.99 8.75
CA PRO A 28 -25.22 -3.64 8.41
C PRO A 28 -26.10 -2.54 9.03
N GLU A 29 -27.39 -2.82 9.25
CA GLU A 29 -28.28 -1.89 9.94
C GLU A 29 -27.91 -1.73 11.41
N LYS A 30 -27.49 -2.82 12.05
CA LYS A 30 -27.09 -2.85 13.45
C LYS A 30 -25.64 -2.35 13.64
N TYR A 31 -24.77 -2.65 12.69
CA TYR A 31 -23.36 -2.27 12.70
C TYR A 31 -23.04 -1.45 11.46
N PRO A 32 -23.58 -0.22 11.38
CA PRO A 32 -23.25 0.65 10.26
C PRO A 32 -21.75 0.88 10.24
N GLY A 33 -21.15 0.77 9.07
CA GLY A 33 -19.72 0.90 8.84
C GLY A 33 -19.12 2.19 9.44
N PRO A 34 -17.80 2.35 9.42
CA PRO A 34 -17.10 3.44 10.10
C PRO A 34 -17.59 4.80 9.60
N ARG A 35 -18.32 5.52 10.44
CA ARG A 35 -18.81 6.87 10.13
C ARG A 35 -17.70 7.89 10.34
N GLY A 36 -17.23 8.52 9.28
CA GLY A 36 -16.23 9.58 9.33
C GLY A 36 -14.81 9.11 9.72
N ARG A 37 -14.54 7.81 9.68
CA ARG A 37 -13.20 7.22 9.88
C ARG A 37 -12.74 6.57 8.59
N LYS A 38 -11.44 6.68 8.32
CA LYS A 38 -10.80 6.00 7.20
C LYS A 38 -9.93 4.86 7.69
N ALA A 39 -9.96 3.74 6.97
CA ALA A 39 -9.09 2.60 7.20
C ALA A 39 -7.93 2.63 6.20
N GLY A 40 -6.71 2.60 6.69
CA GLY A 40 -5.50 2.53 5.86
C GLY A 40 -4.71 1.26 6.14
N ILE A 41 -3.99 0.76 5.13
CA ILE A 41 -3.13 -0.40 5.26
C ILE A 41 -1.72 -0.10 4.77
N PHE A 42 -0.73 -0.66 5.48
CA PHE A 42 0.66 -0.66 5.06
C PHE A 42 0.84 -1.50 3.80
N TYR A 43 1.56 -0.96 2.80
CA TYR A 43 1.71 -1.62 1.51
C TYR A 43 3.18 -1.64 1.08
N PHE A 44 3.73 -2.86 0.98
CA PHE A 44 5.08 -3.07 0.50
C PHE A 44 5.17 -2.90 -1.01
N ILE A 45 6.19 -2.16 -1.48
CA ILE A 45 6.41 -1.86 -2.91
C ILE A 45 7.76 -2.35 -3.43
N TRP A 46 8.44 -3.19 -2.66
CA TRP A 46 9.79 -3.64 -2.97
C TRP A 46 9.93 -5.18 -3.02
N HIS A 47 8.81 -5.89 -3.27
CA HIS A 47 8.83 -7.29 -3.64
C HIS A 47 9.26 -7.41 -5.09
N ASP A 48 10.57 -7.43 -5.31
CA ASP A 48 11.13 -7.42 -6.64
C ASP A 48 11.80 -8.76 -6.93
N HIS A 49 11.07 -9.63 -7.63
CA HIS A 49 11.68 -10.82 -8.20
C HIS A 49 12.48 -10.41 -9.43
N ARG A 50 13.80 -10.33 -9.29
CA ARG A 50 14.67 -9.97 -10.41
C ARG A 50 14.78 -11.13 -11.41
N PRO A 51 14.63 -10.88 -12.73
CA PRO A 51 14.80 -11.93 -13.74
C PRO A 51 16.11 -12.67 -13.57
N GLY A 52 16.06 -14.01 -13.57
CA GLY A 52 17.23 -14.87 -13.42
C GLY A 52 17.68 -15.14 -11.98
N GLN A 53 17.05 -14.52 -10.98
CA GLN A 53 17.27 -14.90 -9.58
C GLN A 53 16.32 -16.02 -9.15
N PRO A 54 16.79 -17.04 -8.43
CA PRO A 54 15.92 -18.06 -7.89
C PRO A 54 15.01 -17.47 -6.81
N VAL A 55 13.79 -17.96 -6.73
CA VAL A 55 12.91 -17.70 -5.59
C VAL A 55 13.41 -18.52 -4.40
N ILE A 56 13.78 -17.86 -3.33
CA ILE A 56 14.26 -18.48 -2.10
C ILE A 56 13.13 -18.40 -1.08
N ASP A 57 12.45 -19.53 -0.88
CA ASP A 57 11.31 -19.64 0.02
C ASP A 57 11.70 -20.40 1.27
N HIS A 58 11.84 -19.67 2.39
CA HIS A 58 12.19 -20.24 3.69
C HIS A 58 11.07 -21.09 4.31
N THR A 59 9.85 -20.97 3.85
CA THR A 59 8.75 -21.88 4.28
C THR A 59 9.11 -23.31 3.90
N ARG A 60 9.63 -23.52 2.68
CA ARG A 60 10.08 -24.84 2.24
C ARG A 60 11.23 -25.35 3.10
N SER A 61 12.26 -24.52 3.30
CA SER A 61 13.39 -24.87 4.17
C SER A 61 12.95 -25.24 5.59
N TYR A 62 11.95 -24.51 6.12
CA TYR A 62 11.39 -24.81 7.45
C TYR A 62 10.71 -26.17 7.51
N TYR A 63 9.90 -26.54 6.53
CA TYR A 63 9.26 -27.84 6.49
C TYR A 63 10.23 -28.99 6.25
N GLU A 64 11.37 -28.74 5.61
CA GLU A 64 12.42 -29.75 5.36
C GLU A 64 13.35 -29.99 6.58
N GLY A 65 13.60 -28.98 7.42
CA GLY A 65 14.54 -29.11 8.51
C GLY A 65 14.46 -28.04 9.59
N CYS A 66 13.27 -27.49 9.83
CA CYS A 66 12.98 -26.50 10.84
C CYS A 66 13.87 -25.24 10.72
N ILE A 67 14.04 -24.52 11.81
CA ILE A 67 14.78 -23.24 11.84
C ILE A 67 16.27 -23.41 11.55
N GLU A 68 16.85 -24.55 11.83
CA GLU A 68 18.24 -24.86 11.56
C GLU A 68 18.52 -24.88 10.06
N LYS A 69 17.64 -25.48 9.27
CA LYS A 69 17.77 -25.45 7.79
C LYS A 69 17.53 -24.06 7.22
N VAL A 70 16.57 -23.30 7.75
CA VAL A 70 16.35 -21.91 7.35
C VAL A 70 17.63 -21.08 7.55
N LYS A 71 18.28 -21.20 8.72
CA LYS A 71 19.55 -20.51 9.00
C LYS A 71 20.65 -20.92 8.04
N ALA A 72 20.80 -22.22 7.78
CA ALA A 72 21.81 -22.73 6.86
C ALA A 72 21.57 -22.23 5.43
N ASP A 73 20.34 -22.30 4.94
CA ASP A 73 19.98 -21.86 3.60
C ASP A 73 20.14 -20.34 3.43
N SER A 74 19.76 -19.54 4.45
CA SER A 74 19.95 -18.08 4.45
C SER A 74 21.41 -17.66 4.30
N LEU A 75 22.35 -18.41 4.89
CA LEU A 75 23.78 -18.10 4.78
C LEU A 75 24.36 -18.38 3.38
N THR A 76 23.67 -19.19 2.57
CA THR A 76 24.10 -19.51 1.20
C THR A 76 23.55 -18.54 0.17
N VAL A 77 22.62 -17.68 0.57
CA VAL A 77 21.98 -16.71 -0.33
C VAL A 77 22.94 -15.58 -0.66
N PRO A 78 23.20 -15.27 -1.93
CA PRO A 78 24.02 -14.13 -2.30
C PRO A 78 23.48 -12.81 -1.75
N MET A 79 24.37 -11.88 -1.40
CA MET A 79 23.99 -10.56 -0.94
C MET A 79 23.12 -9.84 -1.99
N GLY A 80 22.02 -9.25 -1.53
CA GLY A 80 21.08 -8.52 -2.40
C GLY A 80 20.00 -9.38 -3.05
N TYR A 81 19.98 -10.70 -2.77
CA TYR A 81 18.87 -11.56 -3.16
C TYR A 81 17.74 -11.44 -2.15
N LEU A 82 16.50 -11.39 -2.66
CA LEU A 82 15.31 -11.38 -1.80
C LEU A 82 15.00 -12.80 -1.32
N GLN A 83 14.58 -12.88 -0.07
CA GLN A 83 14.21 -14.11 0.61
C GLN A 83 12.77 -13.98 1.08
N TYR A 84 11.98 -15.02 0.88
CA TYR A 84 10.54 -15.01 1.10
C TYR A 84 10.12 -16.01 2.17
N TRP A 85 8.95 -15.75 2.75
CA TRP A 85 8.19 -16.67 3.60
C TRP A 85 6.81 -16.83 3.00
N ALA A 86 6.42 -18.06 2.71
CA ALA A 86 5.18 -18.44 2.08
C ALA A 86 4.98 -17.86 0.65
N GLU A 87 4.54 -18.71 -0.24
CA GLU A 87 4.14 -18.29 -1.57
C GLU A 87 2.85 -17.47 -1.49
N PRO A 88 2.82 -16.27 -2.09
CA PRO A 88 1.59 -15.50 -2.19
C PRO A 88 0.49 -16.22 -2.97
N TYR A 89 -0.77 -15.87 -2.73
CA TYR A 89 -1.91 -16.48 -3.44
C TYR A 89 -1.82 -16.37 -4.97
N PHE A 90 -1.21 -15.29 -5.47
CA PHE A 90 -0.97 -15.07 -6.91
C PHE A 90 0.41 -15.56 -7.38
N GLY A 91 1.07 -16.44 -6.63
CA GLY A 91 2.46 -16.83 -6.89
C GLY A 91 3.46 -15.72 -6.52
N TYR A 92 4.74 -15.93 -6.84
CA TYR A 92 5.77 -14.92 -6.64
C TYR A 92 5.70 -13.90 -7.77
N TYR A 93 5.08 -12.76 -7.49
CA TYR A 93 4.88 -11.66 -8.44
C TYR A 93 5.86 -10.51 -8.21
N ARG A 94 5.98 -9.65 -9.21
CA ARG A 94 6.69 -8.37 -9.10
C ARG A 94 5.76 -7.30 -8.56
N SER A 95 6.30 -6.36 -7.75
CA SER A 95 5.53 -5.25 -7.20
C SER A 95 4.97 -4.29 -8.27
N ASP A 96 5.50 -4.35 -9.49
CA ASP A 96 5.07 -3.55 -10.63
C ASP A 96 4.19 -4.33 -11.64
N ASP A 97 3.70 -5.53 -11.29
CA ASP A 97 2.81 -6.31 -12.16
C ASP A 97 1.42 -5.68 -12.24
N PRO A 98 0.97 -5.21 -13.43
CA PRO A 98 -0.30 -4.49 -13.54
C PRO A 98 -1.51 -5.36 -13.20
N TRP A 99 -1.46 -6.66 -13.49
CA TRP A 99 -2.56 -7.57 -13.17
C TRP A 99 -2.72 -7.73 -11.66
N VAL A 100 -1.61 -7.92 -10.94
CA VAL A 100 -1.60 -8.02 -9.48
C VAL A 100 -2.06 -6.71 -8.85
N LEU A 101 -1.59 -5.56 -9.35
CA LEU A 101 -1.99 -4.26 -8.85
C LEU A 101 -3.51 -4.01 -9.02
N ARG A 102 -4.11 -4.43 -10.14
CA ARG A 102 -5.57 -4.38 -10.34
C ARG A 102 -6.30 -5.29 -9.34
N LYS A 103 -5.79 -6.52 -9.10
CA LYS A 103 -6.36 -7.43 -8.11
C LYS A 103 -6.27 -6.88 -6.69
N HIS A 104 -5.14 -6.33 -6.30
CA HIS A 104 -4.96 -5.71 -4.99
C HIS A 104 -5.91 -4.51 -4.81
N ALA A 105 -6.05 -3.63 -5.81
CA ALA A 105 -6.99 -2.51 -5.74
C ALA A 105 -8.43 -3.00 -5.50
N ALA A 106 -8.89 -3.98 -6.31
CA ALA A 106 -10.23 -4.53 -6.18
C ALA A 106 -10.46 -5.18 -4.81
N MET A 107 -9.52 -6.01 -4.35
CA MET A 107 -9.64 -6.71 -3.06
C MET A 107 -9.60 -5.73 -1.87
N LEU A 108 -8.73 -4.73 -1.90
CA LEU A 108 -8.62 -3.72 -0.84
C LEU A 108 -9.86 -2.84 -0.78
N THR A 109 -10.38 -2.42 -1.92
CA THR A 109 -11.62 -1.66 -2.01
C THR A 109 -12.79 -2.46 -1.46
N GLU A 110 -12.92 -3.73 -1.86
CA GLU A 110 -13.96 -4.64 -1.37
C GLU A 110 -13.85 -4.88 0.14
N ALA A 111 -12.64 -4.90 0.67
CA ALA A 111 -12.39 -5.00 2.12
C ALA A 111 -12.67 -3.70 2.89
N GLY A 112 -13.07 -2.62 2.22
CA GLY A 112 -13.33 -1.33 2.85
C GLY A 112 -12.08 -0.56 3.25
N ILE A 113 -10.95 -0.80 2.58
CA ILE A 113 -9.72 -0.03 2.78
C ILE A 113 -9.79 1.25 1.96
N ASP A 114 -9.74 2.39 2.64
CA ASP A 114 -9.84 3.72 2.03
C ASP A 114 -8.52 4.17 1.40
N PHE A 115 -7.39 3.76 1.98
CA PHE A 115 -6.07 4.17 1.47
C PHE A 115 -4.97 3.17 1.80
N ILE A 116 -3.91 3.21 1.00
CA ILE A 116 -2.66 2.52 1.29
C ILE A 116 -1.56 3.52 1.63
N PHE A 117 -0.61 3.11 2.48
CA PHE A 117 0.61 3.87 2.70
C PHE A 117 1.82 3.04 2.28
N LEU A 118 2.50 3.57 1.25
CA LEU A 118 3.62 2.92 0.59
C LEU A 118 4.88 2.99 1.45
N ASP A 119 5.52 1.84 1.61
CA ASP A 119 6.75 1.72 2.41
C ASP A 119 7.98 2.26 1.67
N VAL A 120 8.44 3.43 2.09
CA VAL A 120 9.71 4.04 1.67
C VAL A 120 10.59 4.37 2.89
N THR A 121 10.47 3.56 3.94
CA THR A 121 11.15 3.77 5.22
C THR A 121 12.66 3.53 5.18
N ASN A 122 13.16 2.90 4.12
CA ASN A 122 14.56 2.52 3.90
C ASN A 122 15.34 3.47 2.97
N THR A 123 14.88 4.71 2.78
CA THR A 123 15.47 5.75 1.91
C THR A 123 15.25 5.58 0.40
N LEU A 124 14.77 4.44 -0.04
CA LEU A 124 14.48 4.16 -1.44
C LEU A 124 13.01 4.48 -1.73
N THR A 125 12.75 5.26 -2.77
CA THR A 125 11.38 5.68 -3.13
C THR A 125 10.69 4.72 -4.09
N TYR A 126 11.44 3.87 -4.79
CA TYR A 126 10.92 2.90 -5.77
C TYR A 126 10.02 3.54 -6.85
N PRO A 127 10.52 4.53 -7.60
CA PRO A 127 9.70 5.31 -8.51
C PRO A 127 9.05 4.48 -9.62
N GLU A 128 9.69 3.43 -10.08
CA GLU A 128 9.13 2.52 -11.09
C GLU A 128 7.86 1.84 -10.55
N THR A 129 7.89 1.37 -9.30
CA THR A 129 6.75 0.68 -8.69
C THR A 129 5.61 1.64 -8.34
N TYR A 130 5.87 2.75 -7.63
CA TYR A 130 4.75 3.61 -7.26
C TYR A 130 4.12 4.32 -8.48
N ASN A 131 4.91 4.68 -9.50
CA ASN A 131 4.36 5.22 -10.73
C ASN A 131 3.48 4.19 -11.46
N MET A 132 3.82 2.89 -11.39
CA MET A 132 2.99 1.83 -11.92
C MET A 132 1.66 1.72 -11.15
N ILE A 133 1.69 1.80 -9.81
CA ILE A 133 0.48 1.80 -8.97
C ILE A 133 -0.42 2.96 -9.38
N PHE A 134 0.10 4.19 -9.40
CA PHE A 134 -0.68 5.37 -9.76
C PHE A 134 -1.27 5.25 -11.16
N ARG A 135 -0.48 4.79 -12.14
CA ARG A 135 -0.95 4.60 -13.52
C ARG A 135 -2.09 3.60 -13.60
N VAL A 136 -1.88 2.39 -13.07
CA VAL A 136 -2.87 1.30 -13.15
C VAL A 136 -4.16 1.67 -12.41
N TRP A 137 -4.04 2.26 -11.23
CA TRP A 137 -5.20 2.64 -10.45
C TRP A 137 -5.93 3.87 -11.02
N SER A 138 -5.22 4.79 -11.66
CA SER A 138 -5.84 5.89 -12.43
C SER A 138 -6.63 5.35 -13.61
N GLU A 139 -6.08 4.37 -14.35
CA GLU A 139 -6.81 3.67 -15.43
C GLU A 139 -8.08 3.01 -14.89
N MET A 140 -8.02 2.31 -13.75
CA MET A 140 -9.18 1.68 -13.11
C MET A 140 -10.25 2.71 -12.73
N ARG A 141 -9.85 3.86 -12.15
CA ARG A 141 -10.79 4.95 -11.84
C ARG A 141 -11.46 5.52 -13.08
N ALA A 142 -10.70 5.68 -14.17
CA ALA A 142 -11.24 6.11 -15.45
C ALA A 142 -12.22 5.09 -16.07
N GLU A 143 -12.04 3.80 -15.78
CA GLU A 143 -12.94 2.70 -16.14
C GLU A 143 -14.18 2.62 -15.21
N GLY A 144 -14.29 3.47 -14.19
CA GLY A 144 -15.37 3.48 -13.20
C GLY A 144 -15.17 2.53 -12.02
N SER A 145 -13.99 1.91 -11.88
CA SER A 145 -13.67 1.02 -10.76
C SER A 145 -13.01 1.82 -9.63
N PRO A 146 -13.55 1.83 -8.41
CA PRO A 146 -12.93 2.53 -7.29
C PRO A 146 -11.61 1.87 -6.87
N THR A 147 -10.69 2.67 -6.36
CA THR A 147 -9.42 2.21 -5.78
C THR A 147 -9.13 2.97 -4.50
N PRO A 148 -8.34 2.40 -3.57
CA PRO A 148 -7.86 3.16 -2.43
C PRO A 148 -7.07 4.41 -2.84
N ASP A 149 -7.03 5.43 -1.97
CA ASP A 149 -6.10 6.54 -2.10
C ASP A 149 -4.67 6.10 -1.71
N VAL A 150 -3.67 6.92 -2.05
CA VAL A 150 -2.26 6.57 -1.86
C VAL A 150 -1.53 7.65 -1.07
N MET A 151 -0.74 7.25 -0.08
CA MET A 151 0.22 8.10 0.63
C MET A 151 1.53 7.34 0.87
N PHE A 152 2.50 7.98 1.53
CA PHE A 152 3.79 7.37 1.83
C PHE A 152 4.11 7.42 3.32
N ILE A 153 4.87 6.42 3.77
CA ILE A 153 5.50 6.39 5.08
C ILE A 153 7.02 6.38 4.94
N THR A 154 7.68 7.31 5.60
CA THR A 154 9.14 7.49 5.60
C THR A 154 9.72 7.26 6.99
N ASN A 155 11.00 6.90 7.09
CA ASN A 155 11.69 6.77 8.38
C ASN A 155 13.18 7.13 8.27
N THR A 156 14.02 6.26 7.72
CA THR A 156 15.46 6.54 7.59
C THR A 156 15.68 7.64 6.55
N GLN A 157 16.48 8.67 6.90
CA GLN A 157 16.70 9.85 6.04
C GLN A 157 15.37 10.43 5.52
N ALA A 158 14.40 10.58 6.43
CA ALA A 158 13.03 10.90 6.03
C ALA A 158 12.91 12.22 5.28
N ALA A 159 13.67 13.24 5.66
CA ALA A 159 13.65 14.54 4.97
C ALA A 159 14.10 14.43 3.52
N GLU A 160 15.21 13.73 3.25
CA GLU A 160 15.69 13.52 1.88
C GLU A 160 14.70 12.67 1.06
N THR A 161 14.09 11.68 1.69
CA THR A 161 13.08 10.83 1.03
C THR A 161 11.82 11.63 0.68
N VAL A 162 11.34 12.47 1.60
CA VAL A 162 10.21 13.38 1.35
C VAL A 162 10.51 14.37 0.24
N MET A 163 11.74 14.93 0.21
CA MET A 163 12.16 15.82 -0.88
C MET A 163 12.11 15.15 -2.24
N LYS A 164 12.62 13.91 -2.36
CA LYS A 164 12.56 13.14 -3.62
C LYS A 164 11.11 12.90 -4.06
N LEU A 165 10.22 12.55 -3.14
CA LEU A 165 8.80 12.37 -3.43
C LEU A 165 8.13 13.68 -3.82
N TYR A 166 8.50 14.79 -3.16
CA TYR A 166 8.00 16.10 -3.50
C TYR A 166 8.39 16.49 -4.91
N ASP A 167 9.67 16.37 -5.27
CA ASP A 167 10.19 16.78 -6.58
C ASP A 167 9.63 15.92 -7.72
N ASP A 168 9.43 14.62 -7.50
CA ASP A 168 8.99 13.70 -8.55
C ASP A 168 7.47 13.60 -8.69
N LEU A 169 6.72 13.66 -7.60
CA LEU A 169 5.29 13.37 -7.60
C LEU A 169 4.42 14.55 -7.16
N TYR A 170 4.69 15.08 -5.96
CA TYR A 170 3.80 16.02 -5.31
C TYR A 170 3.92 17.45 -5.85
N GLY A 171 5.13 17.97 -6.02
CA GLY A 171 5.38 19.32 -6.55
C GLY A 171 4.82 19.50 -7.98
N PRO A 172 5.04 18.54 -8.89
CA PRO A 172 4.39 18.54 -10.21
C PRO A 172 2.88 18.30 -10.21
N GLY A 173 2.29 17.91 -9.08
CA GLY A 173 0.85 17.63 -8.97
C GLY A 173 0.38 16.35 -9.67
N ARG A 174 1.27 15.37 -9.87
CA ARG A 174 0.95 14.14 -10.59
C ARG A 174 0.01 13.27 -9.79
N TYR A 175 -1.12 12.87 -10.37
CA TYR A 175 -2.15 12.02 -9.74
C TYR A 175 -2.71 12.61 -8.44
N SER A 176 -2.87 13.93 -8.36
CA SER A 176 -3.31 14.62 -7.14
C SER A 176 -4.71 14.20 -6.66
N ASP A 177 -5.54 13.68 -7.54
CA ASP A 177 -6.87 13.11 -7.26
C ASP A 177 -6.82 11.75 -6.53
N MET A 178 -5.63 11.16 -6.43
CA MET A 178 -5.40 9.87 -5.77
C MET A 178 -4.66 10.00 -4.43
N TRP A 179 -4.25 11.20 -4.03
CA TRP A 179 -3.53 11.38 -2.77
C TRP A 179 -4.47 11.35 -1.57
N VAL A 180 -3.96 10.85 -0.45
CA VAL A 180 -4.67 11.00 0.82
C VAL A 180 -4.55 12.43 1.30
N TYR A 181 -5.68 13.07 1.56
CA TYR A 181 -5.72 14.44 2.10
C TYR A 181 -6.18 14.43 3.56
N HIS A 182 -5.55 15.30 4.35
CA HIS A 182 -5.94 15.59 5.71
C HIS A 182 -5.78 17.09 5.97
N ASP A 183 -6.82 17.72 6.51
CA ASP A 183 -6.87 19.18 6.73
C ASP A 183 -6.57 19.99 5.45
N GLY A 184 -7.05 19.50 4.30
CA GLY A 184 -6.91 20.18 3.00
C GLY A 184 -5.53 20.07 2.34
N LYS A 185 -4.58 19.33 2.94
CA LYS A 185 -3.22 19.11 2.41
C LYS A 185 -2.94 17.63 2.22
N PRO A 186 -2.04 17.25 1.29
CA PRO A 186 -1.60 15.86 1.18
C PRO A 186 -0.98 15.37 2.49
N LEU A 187 -1.33 14.15 2.87
CA LEU A 187 -0.86 13.51 4.10
C LEU A 187 0.42 12.72 3.84
N ILE A 188 1.41 12.88 4.72
CA ILE A 188 2.62 12.07 4.72
C ILE A 188 3.01 11.67 6.16
N LEU A 189 3.55 10.45 6.31
CA LEU A 189 4.08 9.99 7.60
C LEU A 189 5.60 10.08 7.62
N MET A 190 6.15 10.79 8.63
CA MET A 190 7.58 10.88 8.84
C MET A 190 7.92 11.07 10.33
N PRO A 191 9.16 10.73 10.77
CA PRO A 191 9.60 11.00 12.14
C PRO A 191 9.61 12.49 12.47
N GLU A 192 9.16 12.86 13.68
CA GLU A 192 9.10 14.24 14.14
C GLU A 192 10.46 14.96 14.09
N ALA A 193 11.53 14.26 14.45
CA ALA A 193 12.88 14.78 14.47
C ALA A 193 13.41 15.22 13.09
N ASP A 194 12.81 14.74 12.01
CA ASP A 194 13.22 15.06 10.63
C ASP A 194 12.42 16.21 10.02
N VAL A 195 11.27 16.57 10.61
CA VAL A 195 10.41 17.68 10.11
C VAL A 195 11.15 19.01 10.00
N PRO A 196 11.98 19.43 10.98
CA PRO A 196 12.72 20.70 10.87
C PRO A 196 13.78 20.73 9.77
N LYS A 197 14.15 19.57 9.22
CA LYS A 197 15.12 19.46 8.12
C LYS A 197 14.52 19.73 6.74
N LEU A 198 13.18 19.75 6.64
CA LEU A 198 12.48 20.09 5.41
C LEU A 198 12.52 21.59 5.15
N PRO A 199 12.71 22.02 3.89
CA PRO A 199 12.45 23.40 3.48
C PRO A 199 11.01 23.82 3.81
N ASP A 200 10.82 25.11 4.14
CA ASP A 200 9.51 25.62 4.56
C ASP A 200 8.40 25.32 3.54
N HIS A 201 8.67 25.54 2.25
CA HIS A 201 7.67 25.32 1.19
C HIS A 201 7.24 23.83 1.08
N VAL A 202 8.12 22.88 1.37
CA VAL A 202 7.79 21.44 1.38
C VAL A 202 7.05 21.08 2.66
N ARG A 203 7.53 21.57 3.80
CA ARG A 203 6.87 21.34 5.09
C ARG A 203 5.45 21.90 5.09
N ASP A 204 5.24 23.08 4.54
CA ASP A 204 3.93 23.74 4.50
C ASP A 204 2.98 23.13 3.46
N PHE A 205 3.49 22.38 2.50
CA PHE A 205 2.71 21.69 1.49
C PHE A 205 1.95 20.49 2.07
N PHE A 206 2.55 19.77 3.02
CA PHE A 206 1.99 18.56 3.59
C PHE A 206 1.26 18.79 4.93
N THR A 207 0.29 17.93 5.21
CA THR A 207 -0.06 17.56 6.57
C THR A 207 0.86 16.44 6.99
N ILE A 208 1.72 16.68 7.97
CA ILE A 208 2.68 15.71 8.48
C ILE A 208 2.12 15.07 9.74
N ARG A 209 2.17 13.73 9.79
CA ARG A 209 1.85 12.94 11.00
C ARG A 209 2.99 11.98 11.29
N TYR A 210 3.08 11.57 12.57
CA TYR A 210 4.13 10.69 13.04
C TYR A 210 3.63 9.24 13.04
N SER A 211 4.47 8.32 12.62
CA SER A 211 4.15 6.90 12.72
C SER A 211 4.40 6.41 14.13
N TRP A 212 3.39 5.84 14.77
CA TRP A 212 3.52 5.21 16.09
C TRP A 212 4.53 4.06 16.11
N ALA A 213 4.71 3.37 15.00
CA ALA A 213 5.67 2.28 14.88
C ALA A 213 7.13 2.71 15.13
N TYR A 214 7.43 4.01 14.99
CA TYR A 214 8.76 4.58 15.12
C TYR A 214 8.86 5.62 16.24
N THR A 215 7.83 5.76 17.06
CA THR A 215 7.90 6.58 18.29
C THR A 215 8.41 5.72 19.44
N LYS A 216 9.39 6.25 20.19
CA LYS A 216 9.91 5.63 21.41
C LYS A 216 9.04 5.95 22.63
#